data_6671b5777dd765939f08d9d40852ce34
#
_entry.id   6671b5777dd765939f08d9d40852ce34
#
_cell.length_a   1.000
_cell.length_b   1.000
_cell.length_c   1.000
_cell.angle_alpha   90.00
_cell.angle_beta   90.00
_cell.angle_gamma   90.00
#
_symmetry.space_group_name_H-M   'P 1'
#
loop_
_entity.id
_entity.type
_entity.pdbx_description
1 polymer ?
#
loop_
_entity_poly.entity_id
_entity_poly.type
_entity_poly.pdbx_seq_one_letter_code
_entity_poly.pdbx_strand_id
1 'polypeptide(L)'
;MSSVQPPPTRIQLTNTPDYRESYANSVQVRVNLWDFFLLFGTVNPTAPDQVSIQNFQGVYLSPQQAKALSNLLKQNLSQYESAFGEIHLEPQQPGTPIQ
;
A
#
# COMPACT_ATOMS: atom_id res chain seq x y z
N MET A 1 -5.27 -16.96 -42.31
CA MET A 1 -4.04 -16.87 -41.53
C MET A 1 -4.36 -17.06 -40.04
N SER A 2 -3.79 -18.07 -39.50
CA SER A 2 -4.05 -18.35 -38.09
C SER A 2 -3.01 -17.67 -37.26
N SER A 3 -3.44 -16.99 -36.22
CA SER A 3 -2.55 -16.45 -35.23
C SER A 3 -2.45 -17.44 -34.07
N VAL A 4 -1.24 -17.85 -33.80
CA VAL A 4 -0.98 -18.75 -32.67
C VAL A 4 -0.78 -17.89 -31.44
N GLN A 5 -1.71 -18.00 -30.54
CA GLN A 5 -1.54 -17.30 -29.25
C GLN A 5 -0.60 -18.09 -28.36
N PRO A 6 0.27 -17.40 -27.63
CA PRO A 6 1.11 -18.11 -26.67
C PRO A 6 0.24 -18.74 -25.59
N PRO A 7 0.67 -19.85 -25.00
CA PRO A 7 -0.07 -20.42 -23.90
C PRO A 7 -0.22 -19.41 -22.76
N PRO A 8 -1.33 -19.50 -22.01
CA PRO A 8 -1.49 -18.58 -20.89
C PRO A 8 -0.36 -18.73 -19.89
N THR A 9 0.10 -17.59 -19.39
CA THR A 9 1.14 -17.56 -18.39
C THR A 9 0.61 -18.13 -17.09
N ARG A 10 1.33 -19.07 -16.52
CA ARG A 10 0.99 -19.61 -15.19
C ARG A 10 1.71 -18.80 -14.15
N ILE A 11 0.96 -18.44 -13.12
CA ILE A 11 1.51 -17.69 -12.00
C ILE A 11 1.57 -18.62 -10.80
N GLN A 12 2.78 -18.81 -10.27
CA GLN A 12 2.97 -19.54 -9.02
C GLN A 12 3.27 -18.55 -7.92
N LEU A 13 2.44 -18.58 -6.88
CA LEU A 13 2.63 -17.72 -5.72
C LEU A 13 3.25 -18.55 -4.61
N THR A 14 4.42 -18.15 -4.19
CA THR A 14 5.12 -18.81 -3.08
C THR A 14 5.61 -17.74 -2.12
N ASN A 15 5.82 -18.14 -0.88
CA ASN A 15 6.35 -17.24 0.12
C ASN A 15 7.83 -17.53 0.32
N THR A 16 8.62 -16.46 0.45
CA THR A 16 10.03 -16.62 0.81
C THR A 16 10.16 -17.06 2.26
N PRO A 17 11.32 -17.62 2.66
CA PRO A 17 11.48 -18.02 4.05
C PRO A 17 11.32 -16.91 5.08
N ASP A 18 11.58 -15.66 4.68
CA ASP A 18 11.44 -14.51 5.57
C ASP A 18 10.14 -13.76 5.36
N TYR A 19 9.17 -14.38 4.69
CA TYR A 19 7.84 -13.77 4.53
C TYR A 19 7.19 -13.52 5.88
N ARG A 20 6.58 -12.35 6.02
CA ARG A 20 5.87 -11.96 7.24
C ARG A 20 4.63 -11.18 6.88
N GLU A 21 3.61 -11.32 7.71
CA GLU A 21 2.42 -10.50 7.64
C GLU A 21 2.41 -9.58 8.85
N SER A 22 2.19 -8.30 8.60
CA SER A 22 2.26 -7.30 9.65
C SER A 22 1.09 -6.33 9.49
N TYR A 23 0.70 -5.71 10.59
CA TYR A 23 -0.32 -4.69 10.59
C TYR A 23 0.34 -3.33 10.57
N ALA A 24 -0.13 -2.46 9.67
CA ALA A 24 0.33 -1.09 9.58
C ALA A 24 -0.86 -0.15 9.59
N ASN A 25 -0.78 0.88 10.40
CA ASN A 25 -1.78 1.95 10.38
C ASN A 25 -1.15 3.30 10.02
N SER A 26 0.07 3.27 9.50
CA SER A 26 0.76 4.45 9.00
C SER A 26 1.47 4.09 7.72
N VAL A 27 1.25 4.87 6.66
CA VAL A 27 1.95 4.69 5.39
C VAL A 27 2.44 6.05 4.94
N GLN A 28 3.72 6.13 4.62
CA GLN A 28 4.33 7.32 4.05
C GLN A 28 4.89 6.96 2.69
N VAL A 29 4.90 7.93 1.77
CA VAL A 29 5.37 7.70 0.41
C VAL A 29 6.40 8.75 0.06
N ARG A 30 7.54 8.32 -0.46
CA ARG A 30 8.53 9.21 -1.07
C ARG A 30 8.67 8.83 -2.53
N VAL A 31 8.74 9.84 -3.37
CA VAL A 31 8.72 9.66 -4.83
C VAL A 31 9.97 10.28 -5.42
N ASN A 32 10.62 9.54 -6.32
CA ASN A 32 11.61 10.11 -7.20
C ASN A 32 11.35 9.59 -8.62
N LEU A 33 12.20 9.99 -9.56
CA LEU A 33 11.98 9.66 -10.96
C LEU A 33 12.00 8.15 -11.20
N TRP A 34 12.76 7.41 -10.39
CA TRP A 34 13.04 6.00 -10.66
C TRP A 34 12.15 5.06 -9.88
N ASP A 35 11.67 5.48 -8.71
CA ASP A 35 10.89 4.58 -7.88
C ASP A 35 10.03 5.35 -6.87
N PHE A 36 9.12 4.60 -6.29
CA PHE A 36 8.30 5.02 -5.15
C PHE A 36 8.77 4.23 -3.95
N PHE A 37 8.94 4.90 -2.84
CA PHE A 37 9.33 4.24 -1.59
C PHE A 37 8.20 4.36 -0.59
N LEU A 38 7.65 3.21 -0.20
CA LEU A 38 6.55 3.13 0.75
C LEU A 38 7.10 2.72 2.11
N LEU A 39 6.77 3.50 3.13
CA LEU A 39 7.14 3.23 4.52
C LEU A 39 5.91 2.81 5.28
N PHE A 40 5.95 1.62 5.85
CA PHE A 40 4.86 1.09 6.65
C PHE A 40 5.24 1.11 8.12
N GLY A 41 4.32 1.56 8.95
CA GLY A 41 4.59 1.66 10.36
C GLY A 41 3.34 1.64 11.20
N THR A 42 3.54 1.84 12.50
CA THR A 42 2.47 1.95 13.46
C THR A 42 2.53 3.32 14.11
N VAL A 43 1.36 3.89 14.35
CA VAL A 43 1.22 5.18 15.01
C VAL A 43 0.89 4.91 16.46
N ASN A 44 1.69 5.48 17.36
CA ASN A 44 1.48 5.36 18.80
C ASN A 44 1.46 6.76 19.40
N PRO A 45 0.34 7.20 19.99
CA PRO A 45 0.33 8.45 20.73
C PRO A 45 1.15 8.28 22.02
N THR A 46 2.18 9.11 22.18
CA THR A 46 3.06 9.05 23.35
C THR A 46 2.74 10.12 24.37
N ALA A 47 2.08 11.20 23.92
CA ALA A 47 1.67 12.30 24.78
C ALA A 47 0.50 13.01 24.12
N PRO A 48 -0.25 13.86 24.83
CA PRO A 48 -1.39 14.54 24.23
C PRO A 48 -1.05 15.36 22.98
N ASP A 49 0.18 15.86 22.91
CA ASP A 49 0.62 16.69 21.80
C ASP A 49 1.72 16.03 20.98
N GLN A 50 1.96 14.73 21.16
CA GLN A 50 3.06 14.05 20.50
C GLN A 50 2.62 12.69 20.01
N VAL A 51 2.90 12.42 18.73
CA VAL A 51 2.62 11.14 18.09
C VAL A 51 3.93 10.57 17.61
N SER A 52 4.17 9.31 17.94
CA SER A 52 5.35 8.58 17.49
C SER A 52 4.95 7.59 16.41
N ILE A 53 5.69 7.58 15.33
CA ILE A 53 5.49 6.62 14.24
C ILE A 53 6.71 5.73 14.19
N GLN A 54 6.47 4.44 14.34
CA GLN A 54 7.53 3.44 14.26
C GLN A 54 7.41 2.71 12.95
N ASN A 55 8.38 2.94 12.07
CA ASN A 55 8.41 2.30 10.76
C ASN A 55 9.09 0.93 10.89
N PHE A 56 8.46 -0.09 10.31
CA PHE A 56 9.01 -1.45 10.39
C PHE A 56 9.29 -2.05 9.02
N GLN A 57 8.81 -1.44 7.94
CA GLN A 57 9.01 -2.00 6.62
C GLN A 57 9.06 -0.89 5.59
N GLY A 58 10.07 -0.94 4.74
CA GLY A 58 10.18 -0.08 3.58
C GLY A 58 10.16 -0.92 2.32
N VAL A 59 9.42 -0.46 1.31
CA VAL A 59 9.30 -1.20 0.06
C VAL A 59 9.47 -0.22 -1.09
N TYR A 60 10.38 -0.56 -2.01
CA TYR A 60 10.54 0.20 -3.24
C TYR A 60 9.70 -0.43 -4.33
N LEU A 61 8.98 0.40 -5.05
CA LEU A 61 8.19 -0.01 -6.21
C LEU A 61 8.65 0.77 -7.43
N SER A 62 8.64 0.11 -8.58
CA SER A 62 8.77 0.86 -9.82
C SER A 62 7.55 1.78 -9.98
N PRO A 63 7.67 2.88 -10.76
CA PRO A 63 6.48 3.71 -11.01
C PRO A 63 5.33 2.93 -11.61
N GLN A 64 5.61 1.96 -12.47
CA GLN A 64 4.59 1.13 -13.07
C GLN A 64 3.87 0.28 -12.02
N GLN A 65 4.63 -0.30 -11.10
CA GLN A 65 4.03 -1.13 -10.05
C GLN A 65 3.25 -0.27 -9.06
N ALA A 66 3.73 0.93 -8.77
CA ALA A 66 2.99 1.86 -7.92
C ALA A 66 1.64 2.22 -8.55
N LYS A 67 1.61 2.46 -9.86
CA LYS A 67 0.37 2.75 -10.55
C LYS A 67 -0.56 1.54 -10.54
N ALA A 68 -0.04 0.34 -10.74
CA ALA A 68 -0.83 -0.87 -10.67
C ALA A 68 -1.43 -1.05 -9.29
N LEU A 69 -0.64 -0.80 -8.24
CA LEU A 69 -1.14 -0.86 -6.87
C LEU A 69 -2.27 0.14 -6.64
N SER A 70 -2.11 1.36 -7.12
CA SER A 70 -3.14 2.38 -7.00
C SER A 70 -4.46 1.92 -7.63
N ASN A 71 -4.38 1.33 -8.82
CA ASN A 71 -5.57 0.84 -9.52
C ASN A 71 -6.23 -0.32 -8.76
N LEU A 72 -5.42 -1.24 -8.23
CA LEU A 72 -5.95 -2.34 -7.44
C LEU A 72 -6.64 -1.84 -6.17
N LEU A 73 -6.04 -0.89 -5.49
CA LEU A 73 -6.63 -0.33 -4.28
C LEU A 73 -7.93 0.40 -4.58
N LYS A 74 -7.97 1.19 -5.64
CA LYS A 74 -9.19 1.90 -6.02
C LYS A 74 -10.33 0.92 -6.28
N GLN A 75 -10.05 -0.15 -7.01
CA GLN A 75 -11.04 -1.14 -7.36
C GLN A 75 -11.58 -1.85 -6.11
N ASN A 76 -10.68 -2.24 -5.22
CA ASN A 76 -11.06 -2.95 -4.01
C ASN A 76 -11.76 -2.04 -3.01
N LEU A 77 -11.36 -0.79 -2.92
CA LEU A 77 -12.03 0.20 -2.08
C LEU A 77 -13.47 0.42 -2.56
N SER A 78 -13.66 0.51 -3.87
CA SER A 78 -14.98 0.69 -4.43
C SER A 78 -15.89 -0.51 -4.10
N GLN A 79 -15.36 -1.72 -4.22
CA GLN A 79 -16.13 -2.92 -3.88
C GLN A 79 -16.44 -2.98 -2.39
N TYR A 80 -15.49 -2.62 -1.55
CA TYR A 80 -15.70 -2.60 -0.12
C TYR A 80 -16.82 -1.60 0.26
N GLU A 81 -16.75 -0.41 -0.31
CA GLU A 81 -17.71 0.63 0.02
C GLU A 81 -19.11 0.29 -0.50
N SER A 82 -19.21 -0.42 -1.62
CA SER A 82 -20.50 -0.91 -2.10
C SER A 82 -21.11 -1.94 -1.17
N ALA A 83 -20.29 -2.77 -0.57
CA ALA A 83 -20.78 -3.86 0.29
C ALA A 83 -21.02 -3.41 1.72
N PHE A 84 -20.16 -2.54 2.26
CA PHE A 84 -20.15 -2.24 3.69
C PHE A 84 -20.38 -0.76 4.01
N GLY A 85 -20.43 0.10 3.00
CA GLY A 85 -20.63 1.52 3.20
C GLY A 85 -19.36 2.32 3.05
N GLU A 86 -19.53 3.62 2.98
CA GLU A 86 -18.44 4.55 2.72
C GLU A 86 -17.42 4.52 3.85
N ILE A 87 -16.15 4.53 3.47
CA ILE A 87 -15.06 4.63 4.43
C ILE A 87 -14.86 6.09 4.78
N HIS A 88 -14.94 6.40 6.06
CA HIS A 88 -14.72 7.75 6.55
C HIS A 88 -13.32 7.86 7.11
N LEU A 89 -12.56 8.82 6.59
CA LEU A 89 -11.23 9.09 7.11
C LEU A 89 -11.33 10.03 8.29
N GLU A 90 -10.55 9.74 9.32
CA GLU A 90 -10.48 10.64 10.46
C GLU A 90 -9.78 11.93 10.06
N PRO A 91 -10.17 13.07 10.66
CA PRO A 91 -9.46 14.30 10.39
C PRO A 91 -7.99 14.15 10.69
N GLN A 92 -7.15 14.68 9.78
CA GLN A 92 -5.71 14.61 9.98
C GLN A 92 -5.31 15.55 11.08
N GLN A 93 -4.43 15.05 11.94
CA GLN A 93 -3.86 15.87 12.99
C GLN A 93 -2.66 16.63 12.45
N PRO A 94 -2.34 17.80 13.04
CA PRO A 94 -1.15 18.51 12.64
C PRO A 94 0.08 17.62 12.77
N GLY A 95 0.94 17.66 11.75
CA GLY A 95 2.13 16.84 11.71
C GLY A 95 1.94 15.43 11.20
N THR A 96 0.70 15.00 10.93
CA THR A 96 0.46 13.70 10.33
C THR A 96 0.77 13.75 8.84
N PRO A 97 1.57 12.81 8.33
CA PRO A 97 1.87 12.80 6.90
C PRO A 97 0.62 12.57 6.07
N ILE A 98 0.57 13.24 4.94
CA ILE A 98 -0.52 13.07 3.97
C ILE A 98 -0.07 12.02 2.96
N GLN A 99 -0.92 11.04 2.73
CA GLN A 99 -0.62 9.93 1.85
C GLN A 99 -1.25 10.12 0.48
#